data_5c0e4cb144e70a652b0ed58a55a17101
#
_entry.id   5c0e4cb144e70a652b0ed58a55a17101
#
_cell.length_a   1.000
_cell.length_b   1.000
_cell.length_c   1.000
_cell.angle_alpha   90.00
_cell.angle_beta   90.00
_cell.angle_gamma   90.00
#
_symmetry.space_group_name_H-M   'P 1'
#
loop_
_entity.id
_entity.type
_entity.pdbx_description
1 polymer ?
#
loop_
_entity_poly.entity_id
_entity_poly.type
_entity_poly.pdbx_seq_one_letter_code
_entity_poly.pdbx_strand_id
1 'polypeptide(L)'
;MAPVLVTGAAGFIGYHVAESLLRRGTPVIGVDNVNHYYDVRLKEARLARLARYPAFAFHRADVSDRTAMKNLVSEIPDCEVIVHLAAQAGVHYSLVDPFAYVQSNVMGHLVVLEIARLLPRLRHLVYASSSSVYGANRRLPFRESDRVDSPLSVYAATKRTDELLAYAYEHLYHIPQTGLRFFTVYGPWGRPDMAYYSFARAIMLGEPITLYDGGHLKRDFTFVDDIVAGVLGCMDHPPSGEARVLNIGNHQAETVLALVELLEAGLGRKAVVREAPRPEADVEETFAAVDAIGSLCGFAPRVSLAEGIGRFVAWFRDHHRFEPTFGFRPLDGSFWAG
;
A
#
# COMPACT_ATOMS: atom_id res chain seq x y z
N MET A 1 -13.61 -8.81 -21.69
CA MET A 1 -13.08 -9.29 -20.39
C MET A 1 -14.00 -8.74 -19.31
N ALA A 2 -14.24 -9.51 -18.25
CA ALA A 2 -14.97 -9.04 -17.08
C ALA A 2 -14.20 -7.90 -16.38
N PRO A 3 -14.89 -6.90 -15.82
CA PRO A 3 -14.23 -5.81 -15.12
C PRO A 3 -13.64 -6.28 -13.78
N VAL A 4 -12.55 -5.66 -13.37
CA VAL A 4 -11.93 -5.82 -12.04
C VAL A 4 -12.31 -4.62 -11.19
N LEU A 5 -12.84 -4.87 -9.99
CA LEU A 5 -13.09 -3.83 -9.00
C LEU A 5 -11.78 -3.57 -8.22
N VAL A 6 -11.26 -2.35 -8.29
CA VAL A 6 -10.08 -1.91 -7.53
C VAL A 6 -10.51 -0.85 -6.53
N THR A 7 -10.51 -1.18 -5.24
CA THR A 7 -10.74 -0.18 -4.19
C THR A 7 -9.41 0.46 -3.78
N GLY A 8 -9.43 1.71 -3.36
CA GLY A 8 -8.22 2.49 -3.13
C GLY A 8 -7.54 2.90 -4.44
N ALA A 9 -8.29 3.05 -5.53
CA ALA A 9 -7.78 3.32 -6.87
C ALA A 9 -7.04 4.67 -6.99
N ALA A 10 -7.33 5.65 -6.15
CA ALA A 10 -6.59 6.91 -6.05
C ALA A 10 -5.37 6.82 -5.10
N GLY A 11 -5.22 5.70 -4.39
CA GLY A 11 -4.08 5.39 -3.52
C GLY A 11 -2.82 5.05 -4.32
N PHE A 12 -1.69 4.87 -3.63
CA PHE A 12 -0.41 4.57 -4.27
C PHE A 12 -0.43 3.25 -5.03
N ILE A 13 -0.62 2.14 -4.32
CA ILE A 13 -0.58 0.80 -4.93
C ILE A 13 -1.79 0.60 -5.84
N GLY A 14 -2.98 1.07 -5.41
CA GLY A 14 -4.22 0.94 -6.19
C GLY A 14 -4.15 1.61 -7.56
N TYR A 15 -3.54 2.79 -7.64
CA TYR A 15 -3.29 3.47 -8.91
C TYR A 15 -2.44 2.62 -9.86
N HIS A 16 -1.31 2.10 -9.39
CA HIS A 16 -0.40 1.30 -10.22
C HIS A 16 -1.02 -0.04 -10.66
N VAL A 17 -1.77 -0.70 -9.78
CA VAL A 17 -2.52 -1.92 -10.11
C VAL A 17 -3.57 -1.62 -11.17
N ALA A 18 -4.38 -0.57 -10.98
CA ALA A 18 -5.41 -0.16 -11.94
C ALA A 18 -4.79 0.19 -13.31
N GLU A 19 -3.71 0.99 -13.33
CA GLU A 19 -3.02 1.35 -14.58
C GLU A 19 -2.47 0.10 -15.30
N SER A 20 -1.90 -0.84 -14.56
CA SER A 20 -1.35 -2.07 -15.13
C SER A 20 -2.45 -2.97 -15.72
N LEU A 21 -3.60 -3.10 -15.05
CA LEU A 21 -4.78 -3.82 -15.56
C LEU A 21 -5.29 -3.18 -16.86
N LEU A 22 -5.43 -1.86 -16.88
CA LEU A 22 -5.89 -1.10 -18.05
C LEU A 22 -4.94 -1.27 -19.25
N ARG A 23 -3.62 -1.27 -19.00
CA ARG A 23 -2.61 -1.54 -20.04
C ARG A 23 -2.68 -2.96 -20.58
N ARG A 24 -3.14 -3.94 -19.78
CA ARG A 24 -3.45 -5.31 -20.22
C ARG A 24 -4.77 -5.42 -21.00
N GLY A 25 -5.53 -4.32 -21.16
CA GLY A 25 -6.85 -4.31 -21.78
C GLY A 25 -7.97 -4.80 -20.87
N THR A 26 -7.73 -4.95 -19.57
CA THR A 26 -8.74 -5.33 -18.59
C THR A 26 -9.51 -4.09 -18.12
N PRO A 27 -10.86 -4.05 -18.23
CA PRO A 27 -11.64 -2.96 -17.70
C PRO A 27 -11.50 -2.85 -16.17
N VAL A 28 -11.41 -1.64 -15.65
CA VAL A 28 -11.26 -1.38 -14.22
C VAL A 28 -12.36 -0.46 -13.71
N ILE A 29 -12.98 -0.87 -12.62
CA ILE A 29 -13.88 -0.04 -11.84
C ILE A 29 -13.14 0.36 -10.57
N GLY A 30 -12.78 1.64 -10.48
CA GLY A 30 -12.04 2.21 -9.35
C GLY A 30 -12.99 2.78 -8.30
N VAL A 31 -12.74 2.48 -7.03
CA VAL A 31 -13.44 3.09 -5.87
C VAL A 31 -12.43 3.75 -4.96
N ASP A 32 -12.67 4.99 -4.57
CA ASP A 32 -11.87 5.72 -3.57
C ASP A 32 -12.69 6.88 -3.00
N ASN A 33 -12.56 7.18 -1.72
CA ASN A 33 -13.22 8.35 -1.11
C ASN A 33 -12.44 9.65 -1.32
N VAL A 34 -11.21 9.56 -1.80
CA VAL A 34 -10.28 10.69 -2.02
C VAL A 34 -10.15 11.54 -0.74
N ASN A 35 -9.93 10.88 0.40
CA ASN A 35 -9.83 11.54 1.69
C ASN A 35 -8.59 12.46 1.80
N HIS A 36 -8.62 13.36 2.80
CA HIS A 36 -7.60 14.38 3.04
C HIS A 36 -6.42 13.91 3.90
N TYR A 37 -6.18 12.60 4.04
CA TYR A 37 -5.07 12.08 4.82
C TYR A 37 -3.71 12.63 4.37
N TYR A 38 -3.55 12.86 3.07
CA TYR A 38 -2.45 13.64 2.49
C TYR A 38 -2.99 14.49 1.33
N ASP A 39 -2.14 15.28 0.69
CA ASP A 39 -2.54 16.21 -0.38
C ASP A 39 -3.40 15.51 -1.44
N VAL A 40 -4.65 15.95 -1.52
CA VAL A 40 -5.66 15.40 -2.45
C VAL A 40 -5.25 15.56 -3.90
N ARG A 41 -4.46 16.61 -4.24
CA ARG A 41 -3.99 16.85 -5.62
C ARG A 41 -3.18 15.68 -6.17
N LEU A 42 -2.44 14.96 -5.32
CA LEU A 42 -1.72 13.75 -5.75
C LEU A 42 -2.68 12.60 -6.10
N LYS A 43 -3.78 12.45 -5.35
CA LYS A 43 -4.83 11.46 -5.64
C LYS A 43 -5.56 11.82 -6.94
N GLU A 44 -5.93 13.09 -7.11
CA GLU A 44 -6.60 13.58 -8.31
C GLU A 44 -5.71 13.44 -9.56
N ALA A 45 -4.39 13.69 -9.43
CA ALA A 45 -3.45 13.50 -10.53
C ALA A 45 -3.36 12.02 -10.95
N ARG A 46 -3.39 11.07 -10.01
CA ARG A 46 -3.46 9.63 -10.32
C ARG A 46 -4.76 9.29 -11.05
N LEU A 47 -5.91 9.77 -10.55
CA LEU A 47 -7.21 9.56 -11.19
C LEU A 47 -7.27 10.16 -12.60
N ALA A 48 -6.73 11.36 -12.80
CA ALA A 48 -6.67 12.01 -14.13
C ALA A 48 -5.85 11.19 -15.14
N ARG A 49 -4.83 10.45 -14.67
CA ARG A 49 -4.08 9.52 -15.52
C ARG A 49 -4.89 8.27 -15.87
N LEU A 50 -5.59 7.69 -14.91
CA LEU A 50 -6.46 6.53 -15.14
C LEU A 50 -7.63 6.87 -16.06
N ALA A 51 -8.22 8.07 -15.93
CA ALA A 51 -9.32 8.54 -16.76
C ALA A 51 -8.97 8.68 -18.25
N ARG A 52 -7.68 8.62 -18.64
CA ARG A 52 -7.26 8.57 -20.05
C ARG A 52 -7.55 7.22 -20.72
N TYR A 53 -7.82 6.20 -19.93
CA TYR A 53 -8.18 4.87 -20.46
C TYR A 53 -9.70 4.77 -20.58
N PRO A 54 -10.24 4.53 -21.77
CA PRO A 54 -11.72 4.42 -21.98
C PRO A 54 -12.36 3.28 -21.16
N ALA A 55 -11.57 2.28 -20.78
CA ALA A 55 -12.01 1.13 -19.98
C ALA A 55 -11.94 1.37 -18.46
N PHE A 56 -11.71 2.61 -18.01
CA PHE A 56 -11.71 2.98 -16.60
C PHE A 56 -13.00 3.71 -16.22
N ALA A 57 -13.70 3.19 -15.22
CA ALA A 57 -14.81 3.88 -14.54
C ALA A 57 -14.42 4.18 -13.09
N PHE A 58 -14.83 5.34 -12.56
CA PHE A 58 -14.51 5.75 -11.21
C PHE A 58 -15.75 6.09 -10.40
N HIS A 59 -15.86 5.51 -9.21
CA HIS A 59 -16.89 5.79 -8.22
C HIS A 59 -16.25 6.41 -6.97
N ARG A 60 -16.61 7.66 -6.67
CA ARG A 60 -16.19 8.32 -5.42
C ARG A 60 -17.07 7.83 -4.29
N ALA A 61 -16.58 6.87 -3.52
CA ALA A 61 -17.29 6.28 -2.39
C ALA A 61 -16.33 5.86 -1.27
N ASP A 62 -16.80 5.91 -0.03
CA ASP A 62 -16.11 5.29 1.09
C ASP A 62 -16.45 3.80 1.13
N VAL A 63 -15.43 2.94 1.23
CA VAL A 63 -15.64 1.49 1.28
C VAL A 63 -16.41 1.04 2.53
N SER A 64 -16.45 1.86 3.57
CA SER A 64 -17.24 1.61 4.77
C SER A 64 -18.71 2.05 4.66
N ASP A 65 -19.08 2.77 3.59
CA ASP A 65 -20.47 3.11 3.29
C ASP A 65 -21.19 1.91 2.67
N ARG A 66 -21.93 1.19 3.52
CA ARG A 66 -22.69 -0.01 3.14
C ARG A 66 -23.67 0.25 2.01
N THR A 67 -24.31 1.41 1.99
CA THR A 67 -25.33 1.74 0.99
C THR A 67 -24.69 2.03 -0.35
N ALA A 68 -23.68 2.88 -0.39
CA ALA A 68 -22.93 3.19 -1.61
C ALA A 68 -22.32 1.93 -2.23
N MET A 69 -21.66 1.10 -1.43
CA MET A 69 -21.03 -0.13 -1.91
C MET A 69 -22.05 -1.19 -2.36
N LYS A 70 -23.20 -1.30 -1.70
CA LYS A 70 -24.27 -2.18 -2.15
C LYS A 70 -24.88 -1.74 -3.48
N ASN A 71 -25.09 -0.43 -3.68
CA ASN A 71 -25.58 0.09 -4.94
C ASN A 71 -24.62 -0.22 -6.10
N LEU A 72 -23.31 -0.10 -5.86
CA LEU A 72 -22.29 -0.43 -6.85
C LEU A 72 -22.41 -1.87 -7.39
N VAL A 73 -22.79 -2.85 -6.54
CA VAL A 73 -22.95 -4.26 -6.97
C VAL A 73 -23.90 -4.40 -8.15
N SER A 74 -25.00 -3.64 -8.16
CA SER A 74 -25.98 -3.68 -9.26
C SER A 74 -25.43 -3.15 -10.59
N GLU A 75 -24.37 -2.33 -10.54
CA GLU A 75 -23.70 -1.78 -11.72
C GLU A 75 -22.59 -2.70 -12.26
N ILE A 76 -22.14 -3.66 -11.46
CA ILE A 76 -21.01 -4.54 -11.76
C ILE A 76 -21.35 -6.04 -11.67
N PRO A 77 -22.49 -6.53 -12.17
CA PRO A 77 -22.92 -7.93 -11.98
C PRO A 77 -21.95 -8.96 -12.58
N ASP A 78 -21.14 -8.54 -13.54
CA ASP A 78 -20.14 -9.38 -14.22
C ASP A 78 -18.75 -9.29 -13.60
N CYS A 79 -18.58 -8.61 -12.47
CA CYS A 79 -17.30 -8.51 -11.77
C CYS A 79 -16.87 -9.89 -11.26
N GLU A 80 -15.71 -10.34 -11.72
CA GLU A 80 -15.13 -11.65 -11.33
C GLU A 80 -14.01 -11.52 -10.30
N VAL A 81 -13.39 -10.35 -10.17
CA VAL A 81 -12.26 -10.13 -9.28
C VAL A 81 -12.38 -8.80 -8.55
N ILE A 82 -12.12 -8.83 -7.25
CA ILE A 82 -11.94 -7.62 -6.43
C ILE A 82 -10.48 -7.54 -6.00
N VAL A 83 -9.84 -6.39 -6.21
CA VAL A 83 -8.54 -6.03 -5.61
C VAL A 83 -8.79 -4.93 -4.58
N HIS A 84 -8.86 -5.32 -3.32
CA HIS A 84 -9.21 -4.44 -2.21
C HIS A 84 -7.96 -3.85 -1.56
N LEU A 85 -7.62 -2.61 -1.95
CA LEU A 85 -6.45 -1.87 -1.46
C LEU A 85 -6.82 -0.60 -0.69
N ALA A 86 -8.11 -0.27 -0.61
CA ALA A 86 -8.59 0.84 0.21
C ALA A 86 -8.35 0.56 1.69
N ALA A 87 -7.64 1.44 2.35
CA ALA A 87 -7.36 1.38 3.78
C ALA A 87 -6.87 2.73 4.29
N GLN A 88 -7.09 3.00 5.57
CA GLN A 88 -6.29 3.97 6.28
C GLN A 88 -4.94 3.32 6.62
N ALA A 89 -3.85 3.88 6.09
CA ALA A 89 -2.52 3.32 6.23
C ALA A 89 -1.61 4.23 7.07
N GLY A 90 -0.50 3.66 7.56
CA GLY A 90 0.49 4.36 8.39
C GLY A 90 0.40 3.97 9.86
N VAL A 91 1.51 3.47 10.42
CA VAL A 91 1.57 3.03 11.82
C VAL A 91 1.41 4.21 12.77
N HIS A 92 2.16 5.30 12.53
CA HIS A 92 2.19 6.45 13.43
C HIS A 92 0.85 7.18 13.54
N TYR A 93 0.18 7.41 12.43
CA TYR A 93 -1.11 8.09 12.42
C TYR A 93 -2.20 7.29 13.15
N SER A 94 -2.05 5.97 13.27
CA SER A 94 -2.98 5.15 14.05
C SER A 94 -2.96 5.44 15.56
N LEU A 95 -1.94 6.15 16.04
CA LEU A 95 -1.85 6.64 17.41
C LEU A 95 -2.59 7.98 17.59
N VAL A 96 -2.79 8.71 16.49
CA VAL A 96 -3.46 10.03 16.48
C VAL A 96 -4.97 9.87 16.29
N ASP A 97 -5.38 9.08 15.28
CA ASP A 97 -6.79 8.83 14.99
C ASP A 97 -7.07 7.32 14.81
N PRO A 98 -7.17 6.57 15.91
CA PRO A 98 -7.44 5.12 15.84
C PRO A 98 -8.82 4.79 15.23
N PHE A 99 -9.79 5.69 15.36
CA PHE A 99 -11.15 5.47 14.85
C PHE A 99 -11.19 5.42 13.33
N ALA A 100 -10.41 6.25 12.64
CA ALA A 100 -10.30 6.21 11.19
C ALA A 100 -9.80 4.83 10.71
N TYR A 101 -8.93 4.17 11.48
CA TYR A 101 -8.44 2.84 11.15
C TYR A 101 -9.49 1.75 11.34
N VAL A 102 -10.25 1.78 12.42
CA VAL A 102 -11.32 0.81 12.62
C VAL A 102 -12.41 1.00 11.56
N GLN A 103 -12.78 2.25 11.27
CA GLN A 103 -13.80 2.56 10.27
C GLN A 103 -13.35 2.14 8.85
N SER A 104 -12.18 2.56 8.41
CA SER A 104 -11.73 2.29 7.04
C SER A 104 -11.27 0.86 6.83
N ASN A 105 -10.51 0.29 7.78
CA ASN A 105 -9.92 -1.02 7.60
C ASN A 105 -10.91 -2.11 8.00
N VAL A 106 -11.38 -2.13 9.24
CA VAL A 106 -12.23 -3.22 9.74
C VAL A 106 -13.63 -3.15 9.13
N MET A 107 -14.31 -2.00 9.29
CA MET A 107 -15.65 -1.84 8.72
C MET A 107 -15.62 -1.86 7.20
N GLY A 108 -14.66 -1.16 6.57
CA GLY A 108 -14.52 -1.15 5.11
C GLY A 108 -14.26 -2.53 4.54
N HIS A 109 -13.35 -3.32 5.15
CA HIS A 109 -13.09 -4.70 4.72
C HIS A 109 -14.33 -5.59 4.88
N LEU A 110 -15.04 -5.48 6.01
CA LEU A 110 -16.29 -6.21 6.23
C LEU A 110 -17.34 -5.87 5.16
N VAL A 111 -17.50 -4.61 4.79
CA VAL A 111 -18.42 -4.20 3.72
C VAL A 111 -17.99 -4.79 2.37
N VAL A 112 -16.68 -4.82 2.06
CA VAL A 112 -16.17 -5.44 0.83
C VAL A 112 -16.43 -6.95 0.83
N LEU A 113 -16.29 -7.64 1.95
CA LEU A 113 -16.66 -9.05 2.08
C LEU A 113 -18.16 -9.27 1.87
N GLU A 114 -19.01 -8.38 2.39
CA GLU A 114 -20.46 -8.46 2.18
C GLU A 114 -20.85 -8.24 0.71
N ILE A 115 -20.24 -7.27 0.00
CA ILE A 115 -20.51 -7.11 -1.43
C ILE A 115 -19.95 -8.29 -2.25
N ALA A 116 -18.84 -8.88 -1.84
CA ALA A 116 -18.28 -10.06 -2.49
C ALA A 116 -19.27 -11.23 -2.51
N ARG A 117 -20.07 -11.40 -1.44
CA ARG A 117 -21.16 -12.40 -1.38
C ARG A 117 -22.30 -12.14 -2.36
N LEU A 118 -22.50 -10.89 -2.76
CA LEU A 118 -23.58 -10.48 -3.67
C LEU A 118 -23.18 -10.55 -5.14
N LEU A 119 -21.91 -10.75 -5.45
CA LEU A 119 -21.39 -10.85 -6.82
C LEU A 119 -21.44 -12.32 -7.29
N PRO A 120 -22.37 -12.69 -8.19
CA PRO A 120 -22.63 -14.10 -8.52
C PRO A 120 -21.49 -14.74 -9.32
N ARG A 121 -20.62 -13.93 -9.92
CA ARG A 121 -19.49 -14.38 -10.76
C ARG A 121 -18.13 -14.19 -10.09
N LEU A 122 -18.10 -13.77 -8.83
CA LEU A 122 -16.84 -13.53 -8.13
C LEU A 122 -16.03 -14.83 -8.01
N ARG A 123 -14.79 -14.78 -8.48
CA ARG A 123 -13.85 -15.89 -8.43
C ARG A 123 -12.68 -15.65 -7.49
N HIS A 124 -12.38 -14.37 -7.19
CA HIS A 124 -11.24 -14.04 -6.34
C HIS A 124 -11.39 -12.66 -5.70
N LEU A 125 -11.10 -12.58 -4.40
CA LEU A 125 -10.87 -11.36 -3.66
C LEU A 125 -9.40 -11.32 -3.22
N VAL A 126 -8.61 -10.40 -3.78
CA VAL A 126 -7.25 -10.09 -3.29
C VAL A 126 -7.32 -8.87 -2.41
N TYR A 127 -6.80 -8.93 -1.18
CA TYR A 127 -6.87 -7.81 -0.25
C TYR A 127 -5.52 -7.48 0.39
N ALA A 128 -5.37 -6.20 0.78
CA ALA A 128 -4.18 -5.70 1.43
C ALA A 128 -4.16 -6.04 2.93
N SER A 129 -3.24 -6.91 3.35
CA SER A 129 -2.73 -6.99 4.70
C SER A 129 -1.40 -6.19 4.81
N SER A 130 -0.59 -6.42 5.81
CA SER A 130 0.64 -5.66 6.07
C SER A 130 1.65 -6.49 6.84
N SER A 131 2.94 -6.28 6.60
CA SER A 131 4.02 -6.81 7.45
C SER A 131 3.93 -6.36 8.91
N SER A 132 3.20 -5.28 9.19
CA SER A 132 2.96 -4.81 10.56
C SER A 132 2.24 -5.83 11.44
N VAL A 133 1.53 -6.81 10.85
CA VAL A 133 0.86 -7.90 11.62
C VAL A 133 1.83 -8.78 12.36
N TYR A 134 3.10 -8.86 11.92
CA TYR A 134 4.14 -9.60 12.62
C TYR A 134 4.48 -9.02 13.99
N GLY A 135 4.23 -7.72 14.20
CA GLY A 135 4.29 -7.07 15.50
C GLY A 135 5.62 -7.29 16.22
N ALA A 136 5.56 -7.87 17.42
CA ALA A 136 6.72 -8.15 18.26
C ALA A 136 7.54 -9.37 17.84
N ASN A 137 7.24 -10.04 16.72
CA ASN A 137 8.03 -11.18 16.23
C ASN A 137 9.46 -10.71 15.89
N ARG A 138 10.46 -11.50 16.31
CA ARG A 138 11.89 -11.24 16.07
C ARG A 138 12.56 -12.26 15.15
N ARG A 139 11.81 -13.30 14.74
CA ARG A 139 12.35 -14.35 13.86
C ARG A 139 12.32 -13.86 12.41
N LEU A 140 13.48 -13.75 11.79
CA LEU A 140 13.65 -13.32 10.40
C LEU A 140 14.19 -14.49 9.52
N PRO A 141 13.84 -14.50 8.23
CA PRO A 141 12.81 -13.69 7.57
C PRO A 141 11.41 -13.99 8.11
N PHE A 142 10.50 -13.00 8.09
CA PHE A 142 9.12 -13.23 8.47
C PHE A 142 8.44 -14.20 7.50
N ARG A 143 7.78 -15.22 8.05
CA ARG A 143 7.07 -16.26 7.31
C ARG A 143 5.58 -16.19 7.57
N GLU A 144 4.77 -16.59 6.61
CA GLU A 144 3.30 -16.62 6.74
C GLU A 144 2.84 -17.51 7.88
N SER A 145 3.62 -18.56 8.21
CA SER A 145 3.37 -19.47 9.33
C SER A 145 3.73 -18.90 10.71
N ASP A 146 4.37 -17.74 10.78
CA ASP A 146 4.72 -17.10 12.04
C ASP A 146 3.46 -16.61 12.76
N ARG A 147 3.51 -16.66 14.11
CA ARG A 147 2.43 -16.13 14.93
C ARG A 147 2.35 -14.60 14.78
N VAL A 148 1.12 -14.09 14.64
CA VAL A 148 0.80 -12.68 14.44
C VAL A 148 -0.20 -12.16 15.48
N ASP A 149 -0.03 -12.61 16.71
CA ASP A 149 -0.97 -12.39 17.83
C ASP A 149 -0.55 -11.22 18.74
N SER A 150 0.55 -10.53 18.42
CA SER A 150 1.12 -9.46 19.25
C SER A 150 1.37 -8.19 18.42
N PRO A 151 0.30 -7.55 17.89
CA PRO A 151 0.42 -6.32 17.12
C PRO A 151 0.95 -5.17 17.99
N LEU A 152 1.82 -4.32 17.44
CA LEU A 152 2.41 -3.17 18.14
C LEU A 152 1.70 -1.84 17.84
N SER A 153 0.65 -1.84 17.04
CA SER A 153 -0.12 -0.64 16.70
C SER A 153 -1.58 -0.97 16.39
N VAL A 154 -2.47 0.03 16.47
CA VAL A 154 -3.87 -0.11 16.07
C VAL A 154 -3.94 -0.49 14.58
N TYR A 155 -3.10 0.11 13.73
CA TYR A 155 -3.01 -0.28 12.32
C TYR A 155 -2.73 -1.78 12.14
N ALA A 156 -1.72 -2.31 12.84
CA ALA A 156 -1.38 -3.73 12.78
C ALA A 156 -2.56 -4.60 13.25
N ALA A 157 -3.22 -4.20 14.34
CA ALA A 157 -4.38 -4.91 14.86
C ALA A 157 -5.54 -4.93 13.84
N THR A 158 -5.84 -3.80 13.17
CA THR A 158 -6.88 -3.77 12.13
C THR A 158 -6.53 -4.66 10.94
N LYS A 159 -5.27 -4.68 10.49
CA LYS A 159 -4.84 -5.56 9.40
C LYS A 159 -4.90 -7.04 9.76
N ARG A 160 -4.58 -7.38 11.00
CA ARG A 160 -4.79 -8.75 11.50
C ARG A 160 -6.27 -9.10 11.58
N THR A 161 -7.12 -8.17 11.96
CA THR A 161 -8.58 -8.36 11.95
C THR A 161 -9.09 -8.64 10.54
N ASP A 162 -8.58 -7.96 9.50
CA ASP A 162 -8.94 -8.23 8.11
C ASP A 162 -8.62 -9.68 7.72
N GLU A 163 -7.46 -10.22 8.12
CA GLU A 163 -7.10 -11.63 7.88
C GLU A 163 -8.05 -12.62 8.58
N LEU A 164 -8.48 -12.30 9.82
CA LEU A 164 -9.42 -13.14 10.58
C LEU A 164 -10.83 -13.11 9.98
N LEU A 165 -11.29 -11.94 9.55
CA LEU A 165 -12.58 -11.79 8.86
C LEU A 165 -12.56 -12.55 7.53
N ALA A 166 -11.49 -12.43 6.75
CA ALA A 166 -11.33 -13.14 5.50
C ALA A 166 -11.42 -14.67 5.69
N TYR A 167 -10.73 -15.20 6.72
CA TYR A 167 -10.81 -16.62 7.05
C TYR A 167 -12.24 -17.06 7.42
N ALA A 168 -12.94 -16.27 8.25
CA ALA A 168 -14.31 -16.57 8.63
C ALA A 168 -15.27 -16.56 7.44
N TYR A 169 -15.11 -15.60 6.51
CA TYR A 169 -15.96 -15.48 5.32
C TYR A 169 -15.67 -16.56 4.27
N GLU A 170 -14.43 -17.01 4.16
CA GLU A 170 -14.12 -18.17 3.34
C GLU A 170 -14.82 -19.41 3.89
N HIS A 171 -14.64 -19.69 5.18
CA HIS A 171 -15.26 -20.85 5.84
C HIS A 171 -16.79 -20.87 5.72
N LEU A 172 -17.43 -19.70 5.91
CA LEU A 172 -18.90 -19.61 5.91
C LEU A 172 -19.53 -19.51 4.52
N TYR A 173 -18.85 -18.86 3.58
CA TYR A 173 -19.43 -18.46 2.30
C TYR A 173 -18.60 -18.87 1.10
N HIS A 174 -17.49 -19.56 1.31
CA HIS A 174 -16.60 -20.10 0.28
C HIS A 174 -16.13 -19.04 -0.74
N ILE A 175 -15.85 -17.81 -0.27
CA ILE A 175 -15.30 -16.74 -1.08
C ILE A 175 -13.79 -16.98 -1.24
N PRO A 176 -13.26 -17.24 -2.45
CA PRO A 176 -11.83 -17.44 -2.65
C PRO A 176 -11.06 -16.16 -2.37
N GLN A 177 -10.13 -16.17 -1.40
CA GLN A 177 -9.45 -14.97 -0.93
C GLN A 177 -7.95 -15.15 -0.82
N THR A 178 -7.21 -14.08 -1.17
CA THR A 178 -5.76 -13.96 -0.94
C THR A 178 -5.44 -12.65 -0.26
N GLY A 179 -4.98 -12.72 0.99
CA GLY A 179 -4.41 -11.59 1.72
C GLY A 179 -2.93 -11.41 1.35
N LEU A 180 -2.51 -10.18 1.10
CA LEU A 180 -1.11 -9.87 0.80
C LEU A 180 -0.54 -9.01 1.93
N ARG A 181 0.46 -9.54 2.65
CA ARG A 181 1.23 -8.81 3.66
C ARG A 181 2.29 -7.98 2.97
N PHE A 182 1.94 -6.75 2.63
CA PHE A 182 2.88 -5.80 2.01
C PHE A 182 3.96 -5.40 2.99
N PHE A 183 5.21 -5.42 2.52
CA PHE A 183 6.34 -4.82 3.19
C PHE A 183 6.47 -3.34 2.80
N THR A 184 7.65 -2.72 2.90
CA THR A 184 7.79 -1.28 2.69
C THR A 184 7.81 -0.94 1.20
N VAL A 185 6.66 -0.61 0.64
CA VAL A 185 6.51 -0.27 -0.78
C VAL A 185 6.96 1.16 -1.05
N TYR A 186 7.77 1.35 -2.10
CA TYR A 186 8.25 2.67 -2.52
C TYR A 186 8.25 2.80 -4.04
N GLY A 187 8.32 4.06 -4.54
CA GLY A 187 8.39 4.33 -5.98
C GLY A 187 7.68 5.60 -6.40
N PRO A 188 7.63 5.89 -7.71
CA PRO A 188 6.89 7.02 -8.29
C PRO A 188 5.42 7.01 -7.87
N TRP A 189 4.82 8.20 -7.77
CA TRP A 189 3.43 8.35 -7.33
C TRP A 189 3.17 7.81 -5.93
N GLY A 190 4.20 7.70 -5.10
CA GLY A 190 4.12 7.17 -3.75
C GLY A 190 3.40 8.09 -2.76
N ARG A 191 3.32 7.65 -1.52
CA ARG A 191 2.66 8.40 -0.44
C ARG A 191 3.64 9.38 0.21
N PRO A 192 3.23 10.65 0.44
CA PRO A 192 4.11 11.69 1.00
C PRO A 192 4.55 11.44 2.45
N ASP A 193 3.81 10.65 3.22
CA ASP A 193 4.10 10.27 4.60
C ASP A 193 5.15 9.16 4.74
N MET A 194 5.57 8.54 3.63
CA MET A 194 6.61 7.51 3.64
C MET A 194 8.01 8.14 3.65
N ALA A 195 8.95 7.50 4.37
CA ALA A 195 10.30 8.01 4.60
C ALA A 195 11.02 8.44 3.30
N TYR A 196 11.00 7.63 2.25
CA TYR A 196 11.67 7.98 0.99
C TYR A 196 11.13 9.27 0.35
N TYR A 197 9.84 9.54 0.49
CA TYR A 197 9.20 10.73 -0.07
C TYR A 197 9.40 11.95 0.85
N SER A 198 9.12 11.81 2.14
CA SER A 198 9.29 12.89 3.11
C SER A 198 10.75 13.34 3.21
N PHE A 199 11.71 12.41 3.16
CA PHE A 199 13.13 12.72 3.13
C PHE A 199 13.54 13.42 1.84
N ALA A 200 13.10 12.94 0.68
CA ALA A 200 13.37 13.63 -0.59
C ALA A 200 12.86 15.08 -0.57
N ARG A 201 11.67 15.29 -0.03
CA ARG A 201 11.09 16.64 0.12
C ARG A 201 11.96 17.49 1.08
N ALA A 202 12.27 16.98 2.25
CA ALA A 202 13.07 17.70 3.24
C ALA A 202 14.46 18.07 2.70
N ILE A 203 15.15 17.13 2.03
CA ILE A 203 16.46 17.38 1.39
C ILE A 203 16.35 18.51 0.35
N MET A 204 15.31 18.51 -0.49
CA MET A 204 15.13 19.58 -1.48
C MET A 204 14.84 20.94 -0.88
N LEU A 205 14.16 20.99 0.25
CA LEU A 205 13.84 22.23 0.97
C LEU A 205 14.94 22.67 1.95
N GLY A 206 15.96 21.83 2.20
CA GLY A 206 16.96 22.09 3.24
C GLY A 206 16.40 21.95 4.67
N GLU A 207 15.27 21.26 4.81
CA GLU A 207 14.66 20.95 6.10
C GLU A 207 15.36 19.74 6.75
N PRO A 208 15.40 19.63 8.08
CA PRO A 208 16.01 18.48 8.73
C PRO A 208 15.17 17.21 8.56
N ILE A 209 15.85 16.08 8.34
CA ILE A 209 15.27 14.74 8.44
C ILE A 209 15.61 14.15 9.82
N THR A 210 14.70 13.36 10.39
CA THR A 210 14.97 12.63 11.63
C THR A 210 15.42 11.22 11.29
N LEU A 211 16.66 10.87 11.70
CA LEU A 211 17.16 9.50 11.63
C LEU A 211 17.08 8.86 13.02
N TYR A 212 16.29 7.82 13.12
CA TYR A 212 16.22 7.01 14.32
C TYR A 212 17.39 6.04 14.34
N ASP A 213 18.05 5.90 15.50
CA ASP A 213 19.17 4.98 15.70
C ASP A 213 20.26 5.14 14.61
N GLY A 214 20.63 6.39 14.30
CA GLY A 214 21.63 6.70 13.26
C GLY A 214 21.30 6.20 11.86
N GLY A 215 20.05 5.83 11.61
CA GLY A 215 19.61 5.25 10.32
C GLY A 215 19.94 3.76 10.14
N HIS A 216 20.35 3.06 11.23
CA HIS A 216 20.68 1.63 11.18
C HIS A 216 19.47 0.70 11.12
N LEU A 217 18.27 1.23 11.36
CA LEU A 217 17.03 0.46 11.18
C LEU A 217 16.93 -0.07 9.74
N LYS A 218 16.58 -1.35 9.62
CA LYS A 218 16.49 -2.00 8.31
C LYS A 218 15.06 -2.28 7.90
N ARG A 219 14.77 -2.06 6.62
CA ARG A 219 13.44 -2.32 6.04
C ARG A 219 13.59 -3.07 4.72
N ASP A 220 12.63 -3.94 4.46
CA ASP A 220 12.43 -4.56 3.16
C ASP A 220 11.77 -3.51 2.24
N PHE A 221 12.60 -2.77 1.50
CA PHE A 221 12.12 -1.80 0.51
C PHE A 221 11.81 -2.50 -0.79
N THR A 222 10.54 -2.54 -1.16
CA THR A 222 10.06 -3.21 -2.38
C THR A 222 9.55 -2.19 -3.39
N PHE A 223 10.09 -2.21 -4.60
CA PHE A 223 9.66 -1.27 -5.64
C PHE A 223 8.24 -1.56 -6.11
N VAL A 224 7.48 -0.52 -6.42
CA VAL A 224 6.06 -0.63 -6.73
C VAL A 224 5.77 -1.51 -7.94
N ASP A 225 6.63 -1.57 -8.96
CA ASP A 225 6.42 -2.42 -10.14
C ASP A 225 6.49 -3.92 -9.76
N ASP A 226 7.41 -4.30 -8.86
CA ASP A 226 7.48 -5.68 -8.33
C ASP A 226 6.22 -6.00 -7.52
N ILE A 227 5.75 -5.05 -6.71
CA ILE A 227 4.49 -5.20 -5.97
C ILE A 227 3.32 -5.42 -6.91
N VAL A 228 3.19 -4.62 -7.97
CA VAL A 228 2.13 -4.78 -8.98
C VAL A 228 2.21 -6.15 -9.65
N ALA A 229 3.42 -6.58 -10.03
CA ALA A 229 3.62 -7.92 -10.61
C ALA A 229 3.13 -9.04 -9.67
N GLY A 230 3.45 -8.94 -8.37
CA GLY A 230 3.00 -9.90 -7.37
C GLY A 230 1.49 -9.88 -7.14
N VAL A 231 0.87 -8.69 -7.04
CA VAL A 231 -0.60 -8.55 -6.91
C VAL A 231 -1.32 -9.19 -8.10
N LEU A 232 -0.88 -8.89 -9.33
CA LEU A 232 -1.49 -9.42 -10.54
C LEU A 232 -1.23 -10.92 -10.69
N GLY A 233 -0.03 -11.38 -10.33
CA GLY A 233 0.28 -12.80 -10.28
C GLY A 233 -0.63 -13.56 -9.32
N CYS A 234 -0.85 -13.03 -8.11
CA CYS A 234 -1.80 -13.63 -7.16
C CYS A 234 -3.25 -13.58 -7.66
N MET A 235 -3.66 -12.46 -8.26
CA MET A 235 -4.99 -12.28 -8.83
C MET A 235 -5.31 -13.36 -9.87
N ASP A 236 -4.33 -13.71 -10.71
CA ASP A 236 -4.46 -14.71 -11.78
C ASP A 236 -4.48 -16.15 -11.25
N HIS A 237 -4.18 -16.37 -9.95
CA HIS A 237 -4.13 -17.68 -9.29
C HIS A 237 -5.05 -17.73 -8.06
N PRO A 238 -6.38 -17.78 -8.24
CA PRO A 238 -7.32 -17.87 -7.11
C PRO A 238 -7.10 -19.17 -6.32
N PRO A 239 -7.29 -19.14 -4.98
CA PRO A 239 -7.19 -20.35 -4.16
C PRO A 239 -8.38 -21.29 -4.42
N SER A 240 -8.17 -22.58 -4.25
CA SER A 240 -9.16 -23.63 -4.52
C SER A 240 -9.87 -24.13 -3.25
N GLY A 241 -10.17 -23.27 -2.29
CA GLY A 241 -10.98 -23.66 -1.14
C GLY A 241 -10.45 -23.31 0.24
N GLU A 242 -9.44 -22.43 0.35
CA GLU A 242 -8.99 -21.88 1.64
C GLU A 242 -8.60 -20.41 1.49
N ALA A 243 -8.88 -19.61 2.53
CA ALA A 243 -8.34 -18.26 2.62
C ALA A 243 -6.82 -18.35 2.75
N ARG A 244 -6.12 -17.70 1.82
CA ARG A 244 -4.67 -17.73 1.74
C ARG A 244 -4.08 -16.38 2.13
N VAL A 245 -2.96 -16.38 2.85
CA VAL A 245 -2.17 -15.18 3.13
C VAL A 245 -0.76 -15.39 2.61
N LEU A 246 -0.19 -14.37 1.94
CA LEU A 246 1.15 -14.40 1.37
C LEU A 246 1.92 -13.13 1.70
N ASN A 247 3.22 -13.27 1.93
CA ASN A 247 4.12 -12.12 1.98
C ASN A 247 4.40 -11.60 0.57
N ILE A 248 4.51 -10.28 0.46
CA ILE A 248 4.96 -9.64 -0.78
C ILE A 248 5.97 -8.55 -0.42
N GLY A 249 7.23 -8.80 -0.75
CA GLY A 249 8.39 -8.00 -0.35
C GLY A 249 9.60 -8.26 -1.24
N ASN A 250 10.73 -7.61 -0.95
CA ASN A 250 11.97 -7.73 -1.70
C ASN A 250 12.92 -8.82 -1.16
N HIS A 251 12.55 -9.49 -0.08
CA HIS A 251 13.36 -10.50 0.63
C HIS A 251 14.78 -10.05 1.03
N GLN A 252 15.03 -8.75 1.02
CA GLN A 252 16.29 -8.14 1.45
C GLN A 252 15.99 -6.94 2.33
N ALA A 253 16.77 -6.79 3.40
CA ALA A 253 16.65 -5.68 4.32
C ALA A 253 17.77 -4.66 4.05
N GLU A 254 17.37 -3.42 3.75
CA GLU A 254 18.27 -2.30 3.51
C GLU A 254 18.15 -1.27 4.64
N THR A 255 19.26 -0.61 4.98
CA THR A 255 19.24 0.42 6.03
C THR A 255 18.55 1.70 5.59
N VAL A 256 17.94 2.41 6.53
CA VAL A 256 17.41 3.76 6.26
C VAL A 256 18.53 4.72 5.87
N LEU A 257 19.75 4.51 6.39
CA LEU A 257 20.93 5.28 5.99
C LEU A 257 21.24 5.11 4.50
N ALA A 258 21.26 3.88 3.99
CA ALA A 258 21.46 3.61 2.56
C ALA A 258 20.39 4.30 1.69
N LEU A 259 19.13 4.33 2.14
CA LEU A 259 18.07 5.09 1.48
C LEU A 259 18.40 6.59 1.40
N VAL A 260 18.89 7.18 2.51
CA VAL A 260 19.26 8.62 2.55
C VAL A 260 20.43 8.91 1.61
N GLU A 261 21.47 8.08 1.62
CA GLU A 261 22.63 8.23 0.72
C GLU A 261 22.24 8.20 -0.76
N LEU A 262 21.33 7.30 -1.14
CA LEU A 262 20.78 7.21 -2.50
C LEU A 262 19.96 8.44 -2.87
N LEU A 263 19.15 8.96 -1.94
CA LEU A 263 18.39 10.19 -2.14
C LEU A 263 19.31 11.40 -2.30
N GLU A 264 20.33 11.55 -1.45
CA GLU A 264 21.34 12.60 -1.55
C GLU A 264 22.05 12.59 -2.92
N ALA A 265 22.53 11.43 -3.32
CA ALA A 265 23.20 11.23 -4.61
C ALA A 265 22.26 11.59 -5.77
N GLY A 266 21.03 11.08 -5.76
CA GLY A 266 20.03 11.33 -6.80
C GLY A 266 19.56 12.78 -6.84
N LEU A 267 19.38 13.44 -5.70
CA LEU A 267 18.92 14.83 -5.61
C LEU A 267 20.07 15.86 -5.75
N GLY A 268 21.34 15.44 -5.61
CA GLY A 268 22.51 16.31 -5.66
C GLY A 268 22.58 17.27 -4.48
N ARG A 269 22.03 16.91 -3.32
CA ARG A 269 21.98 17.71 -2.10
C ARG A 269 22.19 16.82 -0.87
N LYS A 270 22.87 17.33 0.14
CA LYS A 270 23.03 16.66 1.43
C LYS A 270 21.82 16.88 2.34
N ALA A 271 21.46 15.85 3.08
CA ALA A 271 20.45 15.93 4.13
C ALA A 271 20.97 16.73 5.33
N VAL A 272 20.11 17.52 5.93
CA VAL A 272 20.34 18.04 7.30
C VAL A 272 19.78 16.98 8.25
N VAL A 273 20.66 16.30 8.97
CA VAL A 273 20.26 15.17 9.81
C VAL A 273 20.07 15.62 11.26
N ARG A 274 18.97 15.16 11.88
CA ARG A 274 18.72 15.19 13.31
C ARG A 274 18.60 13.76 13.81
N GLU A 275 19.43 13.36 14.74
CA GLU A 275 19.36 12.04 15.35
C GLU A 275 18.30 11.98 16.46
N ALA A 276 17.64 10.83 16.58
CA ALA A 276 16.70 10.55 17.64
C ALA A 276 16.74 9.04 18.02
N PRO A 277 16.39 8.70 19.27
CA PRO A 277 16.28 7.31 19.69
C PRO A 277 15.12 6.62 18.95
N ARG A 278 15.23 5.31 18.77
CA ARG A 278 14.18 4.51 18.14
C ARG A 278 12.87 4.57 18.92
N PRO A 279 11.72 4.84 18.27
CA PRO A 279 10.40 4.72 18.91
C PRO A 279 10.13 3.29 19.37
N GLU A 280 9.45 3.12 20.52
CA GLU A 280 9.13 1.79 21.07
C GLU A 280 8.24 0.95 20.14
N ALA A 281 7.37 1.58 19.37
CA ALA A 281 6.50 0.91 18.40
C ALA A 281 7.22 0.50 17.11
N ASP A 282 8.51 0.85 16.94
CA ASP A 282 9.26 0.56 15.71
C ASP A 282 10.19 -0.66 15.90
N VAL A 283 10.22 -1.52 14.89
CA VAL A 283 11.04 -2.74 14.89
C VAL A 283 12.42 -2.47 14.26
N GLU A 284 13.43 -3.19 14.71
CA GLU A 284 14.81 -3.02 14.25
C GLU A 284 14.99 -3.40 12.78
N GLU A 285 14.48 -4.57 12.40
CA GLU A 285 14.63 -5.13 11.07
C GLU A 285 13.36 -5.82 10.60
N THR A 286 13.00 -5.65 9.33
CA THR A 286 11.90 -6.37 8.70
C THR A 286 12.29 -6.83 7.31
N PHE A 287 12.12 -8.11 7.00
CA PHE A 287 12.13 -8.60 5.62
C PHE A 287 11.33 -9.89 5.45
N ALA A 288 10.83 -10.09 4.23
CA ALA A 288 9.92 -11.16 3.86
C ALA A 288 10.63 -12.46 3.50
N ALA A 289 10.09 -13.61 3.92
CA ALA A 289 10.20 -14.82 3.12
C ALA A 289 9.18 -14.73 1.98
N VAL A 290 9.62 -14.93 0.75
CA VAL A 290 8.77 -14.81 -0.46
C VAL A 290 8.65 -16.15 -1.23
N ASP A 291 9.04 -17.25 -0.59
CA ASP A 291 9.02 -18.58 -1.21
C ASP A 291 7.61 -19.00 -1.64
N ALA A 292 6.61 -18.70 -0.80
CA ALA A 292 5.22 -19.09 -1.04
C ALA A 292 4.62 -18.36 -2.27
N ILE A 293 4.77 -17.04 -2.35
CA ILE A 293 4.29 -16.27 -3.52
C ILE A 293 5.10 -16.59 -4.77
N GLY A 294 6.42 -16.84 -4.61
CA GLY A 294 7.29 -17.27 -5.71
C GLY A 294 6.83 -18.60 -6.31
N SER A 295 6.52 -19.58 -5.47
CA SER A 295 6.01 -20.89 -5.90
C SER A 295 4.63 -20.79 -6.54
N LEU A 296 3.78 -19.86 -6.09
CA LEU A 296 2.43 -19.68 -6.61
C LEU A 296 2.41 -19.11 -8.02
N CYS A 297 3.12 -18.01 -8.25
CA CYS A 297 2.98 -17.21 -9.47
C CYS A 297 4.32 -16.79 -10.10
N GLY A 298 5.43 -17.37 -9.68
CA GLY A 298 6.76 -17.02 -10.20
C GLY A 298 7.23 -15.63 -9.76
N PHE A 299 6.65 -15.10 -8.67
CA PHE A 299 7.07 -13.81 -8.14
C PHE A 299 8.55 -13.81 -7.76
N ALA A 300 9.29 -12.87 -8.33
CA ALA A 300 10.69 -12.61 -7.99
C ALA A 300 10.90 -11.10 -8.11
N PRO A 301 11.14 -10.38 -7.00
CA PRO A 301 11.44 -8.95 -7.06
C PRO A 301 12.77 -8.73 -7.80
N ARG A 302 12.82 -7.70 -8.64
CA ARG A 302 13.93 -7.47 -9.58
C ARG A 302 14.57 -6.11 -9.42
N VAL A 303 13.87 -5.14 -8.86
CA VAL A 303 14.33 -3.76 -8.78
C VAL A 303 15.12 -3.54 -7.50
N SER A 304 16.42 -3.26 -7.63
CA SER A 304 17.25 -2.90 -6.47
C SER A 304 16.82 -1.55 -5.86
N LEU A 305 17.18 -1.31 -4.58
CA LEU A 305 16.89 -0.02 -3.93
C LEU A 305 17.51 1.14 -4.71
N ALA A 306 18.74 1.00 -5.20
CA ALA A 306 19.44 2.04 -5.96
C ALA A 306 18.71 2.38 -7.27
N GLU A 307 18.31 1.36 -8.03
CA GLU A 307 17.54 1.57 -9.27
C GLU A 307 16.17 2.20 -8.99
N GLY A 308 15.44 1.69 -8.02
CA GLY A 308 14.11 2.17 -7.69
C GLY A 308 14.12 3.61 -7.16
N ILE A 309 15.11 3.99 -6.33
CA ILE A 309 15.28 5.38 -5.87
C ILE A 309 15.67 6.29 -7.05
N GLY A 310 16.51 5.85 -7.98
CA GLY A 310 16.78 6.62 -9.20
C GLY A 310 15.51 6.93 -10.00
N ARG A 311 14.64 5.94 -10.21
CA ARG A 311 13.34 6.11 -10.88
C ARG A 311 12.38 7.02 -10.08
N PHE A 312 12.36 6.88 -8.76
CA PHE A 312 11.57 7.74 -7.89
C PHE A 312 12.04 9.20 -7.97
N VAL A 313 13.34 9.45 -7.86
CA VAL A 313 13.91 10.82 -7.90
C VAL A 313 13.65 11.49 -9.26
N ALA A 314 13.77 10.75 -10.36
CA ALA A 314 13.44 11.28 -11.68
C ALA A 314 11.97 11.74 -11.75
N TRP A 315 11.03 10.90 -11.30
CA TRP A 315 9.63 11.25 -11.20
C TRP A 315 9.39 12.42 -10.24
N PHE A 316 10.02 12.40 -9.07
CA PHE A 316 9.84 13.40 -8.02
C PHE A 316 10.23 14.79 -8.51
N ARG A 317 11.34 14.92 -9.22
CA ARG A 317 11.78 16.17 -9.83
C ARG A 317 10.82 16.68 -10.91
N ASP A 318 10.35 15.80 -11.79
CA ASP A 318 9.40 16.17 -12.85
C ASP A 318 8.04 16.57 -12.27
N HIS A 319 7.53 15.80 -11.32
CA HIS A 319 6.22 16.03 -10.71
C HIS A 319 6.16 17.33 -9.89
N HIS A 320 7.20 17.64 -9.13
CA HIS A 320 7.23 18.80 -8.25
C HIS A 320 7.81 20.04 -8.93
N ARG A 321 8.37 19.92 -10.14
CA ARG A 321 8.97 21.03 -10.90
C ARG A 321 9.72 22.00 -10.00
N PHE A 322 10.79 21.53 -9.36
CA PHE A 322 11.64 22.33 -8.48
C PHE A 322 12.41 23.38 -9.27
N GLU A 323 11.71 24.40 -9.75
CA GLU A 323 12.34 25.64 -10.20
C GLU A 323 12.65 26.50 -8.96
N PRO A 324 13.83 27.13 -8.91
CA PRO A 324 14.24 27.96 -7.76
C PRO A 324 13.29 29.11 -7.43
N THR A 325 12.42 29.48 -8.37
CA THR A 325 11.51 30.63 -8.30
C THR A 325 10.08 30.28 -7.87
N PHE A 326 9.67 29.01 -7.91
CA PHE A 326 8.36 28.61 -7.40
C PHE A 326 8.51 28.12 -5.97
N GLY A 327 8.11 28.99 -5.03
CA GLY A 327 7.95 28.59 -3.65
C GLY A 327 7.02 27.36 -3.58
N PHE A 328 7.60 26.20 -3.27
CA PHE A 328 6.86 25.01 -2.87
C PHE A 328 6.05 25.43 -1.63
N ARG A 329 4.73 25.55 -1.75
CA ARG A 329 3.90 25.67 -0.55
C ARG A 329 4.05 24.35 0.19
N PRO A 330 4.62 24.35 1.41
CA PRO A 330 4.61 23.17 2.25
C PRO A 330 3.18 22.66 2.33
N LEU A 331 2.98 21.35 2.32
CA LEU A 331 1.80 20.77 2.94
C LEU A 331 1.77 21.39 4.31
N ASP A 332 0.72 22.17 4.60
CA ASP A 332 0.59 22.96 5.80
C ASP A 332 0.97 22.12 7.00
N GLY A 333 1.99 22.52 7.74
CA GLY A 333 2.50 21.78 8.90
C GLY A 333 1.47 21.61 10.03
N SER A 334 0.25 22.10 9.83
CA SER A 334 -0.91 21.87 10.69
C SER A 334 -1.30 20.39 10.81
N PHE A 335 -0.80 19.51 9.92
CA PHE A 335 -1.02 18.05 10.03
C PHE A 335 -0.26 17.40 11.20
N TRP A 336 0.74 18.11 11.79
CA TRP A 336 1.56 17.62 12.88
C TRP A 336 1.54 18.51 14.12
N ALA A 337 0.69 19.55 14.13
CA ALA A 337 0.49 20.46 15.25
C ALA A 337 -0.94 20.31 15.76
N GLY A 338 -1.20 19.21 16.45
CA GLY A 338 -2.43 18.96 17.19
C GLY A 338 -2.19 17.88 18.21
#